data_3447efcfff18f6b933359a7ae957e9cc
#
_entry.id   3447efcfff18f6b933359a7ae957e9cc
#
_cell.length_a   1.000
_cell.length_b   1.000
_cell.length_c   1.000
_cell.angle_alpha   90.00
_cell.angle_beta   90.00
_cell.angle_gamma   90.00
#
_symmetry.space_group_name_H-M   'P 1'
#
loop_
_entity.id
_entity.type
_entity.pdbx_description
1 polymer ?
#
loop_
_entity_poly.entity_id
_entity_poly.type
_entity_poly.pdbx_seq_one_letter_code
_entity_poly.pdbx_strand_id
1 'polypeptide(L)'
;MLKILRYNKKNSLKLLETFLIKRKYIQKNKTSTVSTIIQNVKKNGDKALLNYEKKFSKIKTKSTRVHFSKKEINKISKKIDGKIKKAIDLAYNRIKKFHSKQKFLSFKFKDKYKNELSYKYSAIEKVGVYVPGGIASYPSTVLMNCIPAIVAGVKNIYLTTPSLDSKINPAVVYAAKKCGVKKIYKTGGAHSI
;
A
#
# COMPACT_ATOMS: atom_id res chain seq x y z
N MET A 1 -11.92 -26.38 -3.87
CA MET A 1 -11.99 -27.39 -4.94
C MET A 1 -11.73 -26.70 -6.28
N LEU A 2 -10.73 -27.11 -7.03
CA LEU A 2 -10.39 -26.58 -8.36
C LEU A 2 -11.43 -27.07 -9.37
N LYS A 3 -12.07 -26.16 -10.10
CA LYS A 3 -13.03 -26.48 -11.13
C LYS A 3 -12.31 -26.59 -12.48
N ILE A 4 -12.26 -27.81 -13.04
CA ILE A 4 -11.62 -28.04 -14.33
C ILE A 4 -12.66 -27.84 -15.44
N LEU A 5 -12.37 -26.91 -16.37
CA LEU A 5 -13.16 -26.70 -17.58
C LEU A 5 -12.47 -27.46 -18.71
N ARG A 6 -13.12 -28.50 -19.22
CA ARG A 6 -12.61 -29.26 -20.38
C ARG A 6 -12.96 -28.53 -21.69
N TYR A 7 -11.97 -28.36 -22.56
CA TYR A 7 -12.17 -27.74 -23.87
C TYR A 7 -13.00 -28.66 -24.78
N ASN A 8 -14.09 -28.12 -25.35
CA ASN A 8 -14.87 -28.76 -26.40
C ASN A 8 -15.13 -27.72 -27.49
N LYS A 9 -14.73 -28.00 -28.74
CA LYS A 9 -14.74 -27.05 -29.87
C LYS A 9 -16.03 -26.24 -30.08
N LYS A 10 -17.20 -26.74 -29.67
CA LYS A 10 -18.48 -26.06 -29.89
C LYS A 10 -18.91 -25.06 -28.81
N ASN A 11 -18.50 -25.21 -27.54
CA ASN A 11 -19.07 -24.46 -26.43
C ASN A 11 -18.05 -23.85 -25.44
N SER A 12 -16.77 -23.96 -25.69
CA SER A 12 -15.72 -23.61 -24.67
C SER A 12 -15.64 -22.14 -24.33
N LEU A 13 -15.77 -21.26 -25.32
CA LEU A 13 -15.77 -19.82 -25.09
C LEU A 13 -16.98 -19.38 -24.27
N LYS A 14 -18.17 -19.87 -24.60
CA LYS A 14 -19.41 -19.54 -23.88
C LYS A 14 -19.40 -20.07 -22.42
N LEU A 15 -18.82 -21.24 -22.20
CA LEU A 15 -18.60 -21.79 -20.85
C LEU A 15 -17.61 -20.97 -20.04
N LEU A 16 -16.52 -20.54 -20.66
CA LEU A 16 -15.52 -19.68 -20.02
C LEU A 16 -16.10 -18.29 -19.69
N GLU A 17 -16.80 -17.67 -20.62
CA GLU A 17 -17.50 -16.40 -20.41
C GLU A 17 -18.52 -16.48 -19.26
N THR A 18 -19.34 -17.52 -19.25
CA THR A 18 -20.32 -17.75 -18.16
C THR A 18 -19.63 -17.90 -16.81
N PHE A 19 -18.50 -18.62 -16.78
CA PHE A 19 -17.71 -18.81 -15.56
C PHE A 19 -17.08 -17.49 -15.08
N LEU A 20 -16.54 -16.69 -15.98
CA LEU A 20 -15.95 -15.37 -15.68
C LEU A 20 -17.00 -14.35 -15.23
N ILE A 21 -18.18 -14.37 -15.87
CA ILE A 21 -19.32 -13.53 -15.47
C ILE A 21 -19.80 -13.89 -14.06
N LYS A 22 -19.93 -15.19 -13.74
CA LYS A 22 -20.26 -15.63 -12.37
C LYS A 22 -19.24 -15.16 -11.34
N ARG A 23 -17.94 -15.19 -11.65
CA ARG A 23 -16.92 -14.61 -10.76
C ARG A 23 -17.10 -13.11 -10.53
N LYS A 24 -17.46 -12.35 -11.57
CA LYS A 24 -17.76 -10.92 -11.47
C LYS A 24 -18.95 -10.62 -10.54
N TYR A 25 -20.00 -11.43 -10.60
CA TYR A 25 -21.16 -11.31 -9.69
C TYR A 25 -20.81 -11.65 -8.23
N ILE A 26 -20.03 -12.70 -8.00
CA ILE A 26 -19.57 -13.07 -6.65
C ILE A 26 -18.67 -11.98 -6.04
N GLN A 27 -17.81 -11.37 -6.85
CA GLN A 27 -17.02 -10.21 -6.42
C GLN A 27 -17.89 -8.99 -6.08
N LYS A 28 -18.93 -8.70 -6.86
CA LYS A 28 -19.82 -7.57 -6.62
C LYS A 28 -20.53 -7.64 -5.26
N ASN A 29 -20.97 -8.83 -4.85
CA ASN A 29 -21.62 -9.03 -3.56
C ASN A 29 -20.66 -8.94 -2.36
N LYS A 30 -19.38 -9.33 -2.52
CA LYS A 30 -18.35 -9.16 -1.48
C LYS A 30 -17.86 -7.72 -1.36
N THR A 31 -17.94 -6.92 -2.40
CA THR A 31 -17.54 -5.51 -2.41
C THR A 31 -18.57 -4.57 -1.79
N SER A 32 -19.83 -4.99 -1.58
CA SER A 32 -20.87 -4.14 -1.00
C SER A 32 -20.50 -3.62 0.39
N THR A 33 -20.02 -4.49 1.28
CA THR A 33 -19.59 -4.11 2.64
C THR A 33 -18.40 -3.16 2.61
N VAL A 34 -17.40 -3.44 1.76
CA VAL A 34 -16.22 -2.57 1.60
C VAL A 34 -16.63 -1.22 1.03
N SER A 35 -17.49 -1.21 0.01
CA SER A 35 -18.00 0.03 -0.58
C SER A 35 -18.74 0.89 0.45
N THR A 36 -19.56 0.27 1.31
CA THR A 36 -20.26 0.97 2.40
C THR A 36 -19.28 1.61 3.37
N ILE A 37 -18.21 0.89 3.75
CA ILE A 37 -17.16 1.42 4.63
C ILE A 37 -16.49 2.63 3.98
N ILE A 38 -16.07 2.51 2.72
CA ILE A 38 -15.41 3.59 1.97
C ILE A 38 -16.31 4.82 1.87
N GLN A 39 -17.59 4.64 1.50
CA GLN A 39 -18.54 5.74 1.41
C GLN A 39 -18.77 6.43 2.77
N ASN A 40 -18.84 5.67 3.84
CA ASN A 40 -18.99 6.22 5.19
C ASN A 40 -17.75 7.05 5.60
N VAL A 41 -16.53 6.55 5.31
CA VAL A 41 -15.31 7.32 5.59
C VAL A 41 -15.23 8.58 4.72
N LYS A 42 -15.59 8.50 3.44
CA LYS A 42 -15.66 9.68 2.55
C LYS A 42 -16.63 10.75 3.08
N LYS A 43 -17.78 10.34 3.61
CA LYS A 43 -18.81 11.25 4.11
C LYS A 43 -18.48 11.82 5.48
N ASN A 44 -17.99 11.00 6.40
CA ASN A 44 -17.88 11.32 7.83
C ASN A 44 -16.42 11.43 8.34
N GLY A 45 -15.43 11.30 7.43
CA GLY A 45 -14.00 11.53 7.70
C GLY A 45 -13.45 10.75 8.90
N ASP A 46 -12.62 11.42 9.71
CA ASP A 46 -11.93 10.82 10.85
C ASP A 46 -12.88 10.21 11.89
N LYS A 47 -14.11 10.73 12.03
CA LYS A 47 -15.12 10.16 12.94
C LYS A 47 -15.50 8.74 12.55
N ALA A 48 -15.75 8.50 11.27
CA ALA A 48 -16.04 7.16 10.76
C ALA A 48 -14.82 6.24 10.85
N LEU A 49 -13.62 6.74 10.50
CA LEU A 49 -12.37 6.02 10.62
C LEU A 49 -12.15 5.51 12.05
N LEU A 50 -12.26 6.37 13.05
CA LEU A 50 -12.12 6.01 14.46
C LEU A 50 -13.17 5.01 14.95
N ASN A 51 -14.40 5.12 14.46
CA ASN A 51 -15.45 4.16 14.78
C ASN A 51 -15.13 2.77 14.21
N TYR A 52 -14.64 2.67 12.97
CA TYR A 52 -14.22 1.41 12.41
C TYR A 52 -12.98 0.83 13.09
N GLU A 53 -12.01 1.66 13.48
CA GLU A 53 -10.87 1.21 14.26
C GLU A 53 -11.31 0.63 15.62
N LYS A 54 -12.22 1.27 16.35
CA LYS A 54 -12.78 0.71 17.58
C LYS A 54 -13.48 -0.63 17.34
N LYS A 55 -14.24 -0.73 16.25
CA LYS A 55 -15.01 -1.94 15.91
C LYS A 55 -14.12 -3.12 15.51
N PHE A 56 -13.11 -2.88 14.67
CA PHE A 56 -12.33 -3.96 14.07
C PHE A 56 -11.00 -4.23 14.78
N SER A 57 -10.32 -3.19 15.25
CA SER A 57 -9.01 -3.33 15.89
C SER A 57 -9.10 -3.47 17.40
N LYS A 58 -10.33 -3.43 17.98
CA LYS A 58 -10.59 -3.54 19.43
C LYS A 58 -9.71 -2.61 20.28
N ILE A 59 -9.35 -1.45 19.74
CA ILE A 59 -8.48 -0.50 20.42
C ILE A 59 -9.19 0.05 21.64
N LYS A 60 -8.62 -0.20 22.83
CA LYS A 60 -9.13 0.30 24.11
C LYS A 60 -8.72 1.75 24.40
N THR A 61 -7.80 2.34 23.61
CA THR A 61 -7.28 3.67 23.88
C THR A 61 -8.27 4.77 23.53
N LYS A 62 -8.44 5.74 24.43
CA LYS A 62 -9.20 6.99 24.21
C LYS A 62 -8.49 7.95 23.21
N SER A 63 -7.37 7.53 22.60
CA SER A 63 -6.60 8.39 21.72
C SER A 63 -7.36 8.67 20.43
N THR A 64 -7.64 9.94 20.17
CA THR A 64 -8.19 10.45 18.91
C THR A 64 -7.14 10.60 17.81
N ARG A 65 -5.86 10.39 18.14
CA ARG A 65 -4.77 10.54 17.20
C ARG A 65 -4.58 9.28 16.36
N VAL A 66 -4.90 9.37 15.09
CA VAL A 66 -4.81 8.27 14.11
C VAL A 66 -3.39 8.03 13.55
N HIS A 67 -2.38 8.82 13.93
CA HIS A 67 -1.00 8.67 13.45
C HIS A 67 0.02 8.75 14.59
N PHE A 68 1.21 8.17 14.36
CA PHE A 68 2.33 8.29 15.28
C PHE A 68 2.98 9.67 15.17
N SER A 69 3.34 10.26 16.31
CA SER A 69 4.17 11.48 16.35
C SER A 69 5.61 11.17 15.93
N LYS A 70 6.36 12.21 15.51
CA LYS A 70 7.79 12.07 15.20
C LYS A 70 8.59 11.53 16.40
N LYS A 71 8.23 11.94 17.63
CA LYS A 71 8.86 11.45 18.86
C LYS A 71 8.63 9.94 19.06
N GLU A 72 7.38 9.46 18.86
CA GLU A 72 7.04 8.04 18.93
C GLU A 72 7.78 7.23 17.88
N ILE A 73 7.79 7.68 16.62
CA ILE A 73 8.51 7.03 15.52
C ILE A 73 10.01 6.90 15.85
N ASN A 74 10.63 7.96 16.36
CA ASN A 74 12.04 7.93 16.74
C ASN A 74 12.30 6.97 17.90
N LYS A 75 11.45 6.99 18.94
CA LYS A 75 11.56 6.09 20.09
C LYS A 75 11.41 4.62 19.69
N ILE A 76 10.42 4.31 18.85
CA ILE A 76 10.14 2.94 18.39
C ILE A 76 11.26 2.45 17.46
N SER A 77 11.70 3.27 16.51
CA SER A 77 12.74 2.87 15.55
C SER A 77 14.11 2.57 16.21
N LYS A 78 14.39 3.13 17.39
CA LYS A 78 15.60 2.83 18.17
C LYS A 78 15.59 1.45 18.84
N LYS A 79 14.40 0.84 18.99
CA LYS A 79 14.23 -0.48 19.63
C LYS A 79 14.46 -1.65 18.67
N ILE A 80 14.85 -1.39 17.42
CA ILE A 80 15.13 -2.46 16.45
C ILE A 80 16.37 -3.23 16.86
N ASP A 81 16.32 -4.55 16.68
CA ASP A 81 17.51 -5.42 16.81
C ASP A 81 18.58 -5.07 15.77
N GLY A 82 19.84 -5.13 16.18
CA GLY A 82 20.97 -4.74 15.33
C GLY A 82 21.15 -5.61 14.08
N LYS A 83 20.87 -6.92 14.16
CA LYS A 83 20.95 -7.85 13.02
C LYS A 83 19.83 -7.54 12.03
N ILE A 84 18.61 -7.32 12.52
CA ILE A 84 17.46 -6.96 11.69
C ILE A 84 17.67 -5.61 11.01
N LYS A 85 18.24 -4.64 11.73
CA LYS A 85 18.61 -3.34 11.16
C LYS A 85 19.57 -3.49 9.97
N LYS A 86 20.67 -4.24 10.14
CA LYS A 86 21.63 -4.51 9.05
C LYS A 86 20.97 -5.20 7.85
N ALA A 87 20.08 -6.16 8.10
CA ALA A 87 19.35 -6.86 7.03
C ALA A 87 18.43 -5.90 6.25
N ILE A 88 17.69 -5.01 6.93
CA ILE A 88 16.87 -3.97 6.28
C ILE A 88 17.73 -3.00 5.48
N ASP A 89 18.89 -2.60 6.00
CA ASP A 89 19.79 -1.69 5.31
C ASP A 89 20.35 -2.32 4.02
N LEU A 90 20.73 -3.58 4.08
CA LEU A 90 21.17 -4.34 2.90
C LEU A 90 20.04 -4.48 1.87
N ALA A 91 18.85 -4.90 2.32
CA ALA A 91 17.67 -5.05 1.46
C ALA A 91 17.29 -3.73 0.79
N TYR A 92 17.25 -2.62 1.53
CA TYR A 92 17.00 -1.28 1.01
C TYR A 92 17.94 -0.93 -0.15
N ASN A 93 19.24 -1.11 0.04
CA ASN A 93 20.24 -0.77 -0.97
C ASN A 93 20.09 -1.64 -2.23
N ARG A 94 19.86 -2.94 -2.07
CA ARG A 94 19.67 -3.88 -3.20
C ARG A 94 18.40 -3.55 -3.99
N ILE A 95 17.28 -3.36 -3.32
CA ILE A 95 15.99 -3.02 -3.95
C ILE A 95 16.11 -1.67 -4.67
N LYS A 96 16.70 -0.67 -4.02
CA LYS A 96 16.91 0.65 -4.63
C LYS A 96 17.79 0.57 -5.87
N LYS A 97 18.89 -0.18 -5.82
CA LYS A 97 19.79 -0.41 -6.98
C LYS A 97 19.04 -1.05 -8.13
N PHE A 98 18.19 -2.04 -7.87
CA PHE A 98 17.37 -2.70 -8.89
C PHE A 98 16.39 -1.71 -9.54
N HIS A 99 15.54 -1.07 -8.74
CA HIS A 99 14.52 -0.16 -9.25
C HIS A 99 15.09 1.11 -9.92
N SER A 100 16.30 1.54 -9.53
CA SER A 100 16.96 2.68 -10.20
C SER A 100 17.23 2.44 -11.68
N LYS A 101 17.25 1.17 -12.13
CA LYS A 101 17.38 0.80 -13.55
C LYS A 101 16.06 0.82 -14.32
N GLN A 102 14.92 0.94 -13.63
CA GLN A 102 13.57 0.93 -14.20
C GLN A 102 13.02 2.34 -14.43
N LYS A 103 13.85 3.38 -14.45
CA LYS A 103 13.41 4.74 -14.71
C LYS A 103 12.91 4.89 -16.14
N PHE A 104 11.70 5.41 -16.28
CA PHE A 104 11.16 5.84 -17.56
C PHE A 104 11.68 7.23 -17.88
N LEU A 105 12.28 7.38 -19.06
CA LEU A 105 12.81 8.67 -19.51
C LEU A 105 11.78 9.35 -20.41
N SER A 106 11.50 10.61 -20.12
CA SER A 106 10.74 11.46 -21.02
C SER A 106 11.57 11.73 -22.28
N PHE A 107 10.93 11.79 -23.42
CA PHE A 107 11.59 12.17 -24.67
C PHE A 107 10.77 13.20 -25.44
N LYS A 108 11.47 13.89 -26.33
CA LYS A 108 10.92 14.89 -27.21
C LYS A 108 11.67 14.82 -28.51
N PHE A 109 10.94 14.85 -29.64
CA PHE A 109 11.55 14.86 -30.93
C PHE A 109 10.74 15.75 -31.90
N LYS A 110 11.39 16.31 -32.93
CA LYS A 110 10.74 17.03 -34.01
C LYS A 110 10.81 16.23 -35.29
N ASP A 111 9.69 16.08 -35.97
CA ASP A 111 9.65 15.45 -37.30
C ASP A 111 10.15 16.39 -38.42
N LYS A 112 10.21 15.87 -39.65
CA LYS A 112 10.63 16.64 -40.84
C LYS A 112 9.71 17.83 -41.17
N TYR A 113 8.49 17.85 -40.67
CA TYR A 113 7.49 18.92 -40.81
C TYR A 113 7.52 19.91 -39.67
N LYS A 114 8.50 19.83 -38.78
CA LYS A 114 8.65 20.64 -37.57
C LYS A 114 7.58 20.39 -36.48
N ASN A 115 6.76 19.34 -36.61
CA ASN A 115 5.87 18.93 -35.55
C ASN A 115 6.68 18.40 -34.39
N GLU A 116 6.26 18.79 -33.16
CA GLU A 116 6.91 18.37 -31.93
C GLU A 116 6.10 17.28 -31.26
N LEU A 117 6.71 16.10 -31.12
CA LEU A 117 6.13 14.97 -30.41
C LEU A 117 6.92 14.71 -29.13
N SER A 118 6.22 14.51 -28.04
CA SER A 118 6.87 14.28 -26.74
C SER A 118 6.14 13.27 -25.88
N TYR A 119 6.90 12.57 -25.08
CA TYR A 119 6.44 11.68 -24.02
C TYR A 119 6.93 12.19 -22.69
N LYS A 120 6.02 12.52 -21.77
CA LYS A 120 6.37 13.04 -20.46
C LYS A 120 5.92 12.09 -19.37
N TYR A 121 6.88 11.55 -18.61
CA TYR A 121 6.63 10.83 -17.38
C TYR A 121 6.74 11.77 -16.19
N SER A 122 5.75 11.74 -15.31
CA SER A 122 5.77 12.50 -14.05
C SER A 122 5.34 11.61 -12.89
N ALA A 123 5.97 11.81 -11.75
CA ALA A 123 5.61 11.08 -10.54
C ALA A 123 4.23 11.50 -10.02
N ILE A 124 3.51 10.57 -9.42
CA ILE A 124 2.32 10.85 -8.61
C ILE A 124 2.76 11.71 -7.42
N GLU A 125 1.98 12.73 -7.07
CA GLU A 125 2.35 13.67 -6.01
C GLU A 125 2.40 13.03 -4.63
N LYS A 126 1.40 12.19 -4.33
CA LYS A 126 1.21 11.57 -3.01
C LYS A 126 0.84 10.11 -3.17
N VAL A 127 1.44 9.24 -2.36
CA VAL A 127 1.16 7.79 -2.35
C VAL A 127 0.90 7.32 -0.93
N GLY A 128 -0.18 6.55 -0.75
CA GLY A 128 -0.46 5.78 0.45
C GLY A 128 0.04 4.35 0.28
N VAL A 129 0.78 3.85 1.26
CA VAL A 129 1.26 2.46 1.32
C VAL A 129 0.56 1.75 2.46
N TYR A 130 -0.19 0.70 2.15
CA TYR A 130 -0.77 -0.18 3.15
C TYR A 130 0.20 -1.30 3.51
N VAL A 131 0.51 -1.43 4.79
CA VAL A 131 1.34 -2.52 5.30
C VAL A 131 0.50 -3.38 6.24
N PRO A 132 0.28 -4.65 5.93
CA PRO A 132 -0.46 -5.54 6.81
C PRO A 132 0.14 -5.56 8.22
N GLY A 133 -0.71 -5.54 9.22
CA GLY A 133 -0.35 -5.71 10.63
C GLY A 133 -0.86 -7.05 11.16
N GLY A 134 -0.64 -7.31 12.42
CA GLY A 134 -1.06 -8.52 13.11
C GLY A 134 0.12 -9.30 13.70
N ILE A 135 0.02 -10.63 13.73
CA ILE A 135 1.03 -11.52 14.32
C ILE A 135 2.38 -11.40 13.60
N ALA A 136 2.35 -11.35 12.27
CA ALA A 136 3.55 -11.16 11.46
C ALA A 136 3.79 -9.69 11.14
N SER A 137 5.06 -9.28 11.14
CA SER A 137 5.48 -7.94 10.73
C SER A 137 6.14 -8.00 9.35
N TYR A 138 5.84 -7.01 8.51
CA TYR A 138 6.27 -6.99 7.11
C TYR A 138 7.11 -5.76 6.77
N PRO A 139 8.34 -5.61 7.31
CA PRO A 139 9.25 -4.53 6.91
C PRO A 139 9.62 -4.61 5.42
N SER A 140 9.63 -5.83 4.84
CA SER A 140 9.81 -6.05 3.40
C SER A 140 8.74 -5.37 2.56
N THR A 141 7.46 -5.42 2.98
CA THR A 141 6.36 -4.75 2.29
C THR A 141 6.58 -3.24 2.25
N VAL A 142 7.11 -2.64 3.34
CA VAL A 142 7.48 -1.23 3.36
C VAL A 142 8.52 -0.94 2.28
N LEU A 143 9.61 -1.72 2.24
CA LEU A 143 10.69 -1.50 1.28
C LEU A 143 10.21 -1.70 -0.16
N MET A 144 9.49 -2.78 -0.43
CA MET A 144 9.02 -3.14 -1.78
C MET A 144 8.01 -2.15 -2.37
N ASN A 145 7.26 -1.41 -1.54
CA ASN A 145 6.33 -0.39 -2.02
C ASN A 145 6.93 1.03 -1.99
N CYS A 146 7.65 1.38 -0.92
CA CYS A 146 8.18 2.73 -0.80
C CYS A 146 9.37 3.00 -1.73
N ILE A 147 10.26 2.02 -1.94
CA ILE A 147 11.46 2.24 -2.75
C ILE A 147 11.14 2.49 -4.23
N PRO A 148 10.25 1.73 -4.89
CA PRO A 148 9.80 2.06 -6.25
C PRO A 148 9.18 3.45 -6.33
N ALA A 149 8.35 3.83 -5.33
CA ALA A 149 7.76 5.17 -5.27
C ALA A 149 8.83 6.26 -5.18
N ILE A 150 9.86 6.07 -4.34
CA ILE A 150 11.00 7.01 -4.23
C ILE A 150 11.75 7.12 -5.56
N VAL A 151 12.04 5.98 -6.20
CA VAL A 151 12.76 5.95 -7.48
C VAL A 151 11.94 6.60 -8.60
N ALA A 152 10.62 6.44 -8.59
CA ALA A 152 9.71 7.13 -9.50
C ALA A 152 9.61 8.65 -9.25
N GLY A 153 10.15 9.17 -8.13
CA GLY A 153 10.16 10.60 -7.81
C GLY A 153 8.99 11.07 -6.95
N VAL A 154 8.25 10.15 -6.31
CA VAL A 154 7.16 10.51 -5.39
C VAL A 154 7.71 11.22 -4.17
N LYS A 155 7.25 12.46 -3.92
CA LYS A 155 7.74 13.32 -2.83
C LYS A 155 7.07 13.03 -1.48
N ASN A 156 5.82 12.60 -1.50
CA ASN A 156 5.02 12.41 -0.29
C ASN A 156 4.52 10.97 -0.18
N ILE A 157 5.17 10.18 0.65
CA ILE A 157 4.79 8.80 0.93
C ILE A 157 4.22 8.73 2.34
N TYR A 158 3.03 8.18 2.46
CA TYR A 158 2.31 7.94 3.70
C TYR A 158 2.15 6.44 3.89
N LEU A 159 2.21 5.98 5.14
CA LEU A 159 2.06 4.56 5.45
C LEU A 159 0.87 4.38 6.39
N THR A 160 0.06 3.38 6.13
CA THR A 160 -0.98 2.93 7.05
C THR A 160 -0.75 1.46 7.42
N THR A 161 -0.91 1.15 8.69
CA THR A 161 -0.74 -0.21 9.21
C THR A 161 -1.57 -0.38 10.48
N PRO A 162 -2.29 -1.50 10.62
CA PRO A 162 -2.99 -1.79 11.87
C PRO A 162 -2.02 -1.80 13.05
N SER A 163 -2.43 -1.22 14.17
CA SER A 163 -1.64 -1.23 15.40
C SER A 163 -2.50 -1.71 16.56
N LEU A 164 -2.20 -2.88 17.10
CA LEU A 164 -2.85 -3.37 18.32
C LEU A 164 -2.32 -2.57 19.53
N ASP A 165 -3.22 -1.93 20.27
CA ASP A 165 -2.89 -1.11 21.46
C ASP A 165 -1.78 -0.06 21.18
N SER A 166 -1.80 0.55 20.00
CA SER A 166 -0.75 1.49 19.55
C SER A 166 0.65 0.90 19.46
N LYS A 167 0.78 -0.44 19.50
CA LYS A 167 2.04 -1.14 19.29
C LYS A 167 2.27 -1.41 17.81
N ILE A 168 3.45 -1.11 17.35
CA ILE A 168 3.90 -1.38 15.99
C ILE A 168 5.30 -1.98 16.05
N ASN A 169 5.62 -2.91 15.15
CA ASN A 169 6.92 -3.53 15.12
C ASN A 169 8.03 -2.52 14.79
N PRO A 170 9.12 -2.44 15.59
CA PRO A 170 10.24 -1.53 15.36
C PRO A 170 10.87 -1.65 13.98
N ALA A 171 10.92 -2.86 13.39
CA ALA A 171 11.46 -3.09 12.06
C ALA A 171 10.63 -2.41 10.96
N VAL A 172 9.29 -2.42 11.07
CA VAL A 172 8.39 -1.70 10.14
C VAL A 172 8.61 -0.21 10.23
N VAL A 173 8.70 0.33 11.47
CA VAL A 173 8.95 1.77 11.70
C VAL A 173 10.32 2.19 11.20
N TYR A 174 11.34 1.36 11.42
CA TYR A 174 12.68 1.62 10.93
C TYR A 174 12.73 1.66 9.39
N ALA A 175 12.14 0.66 8.73
CA ALA A 175 12.05 0.61 7.27
C ALA A 175 11.31 1.83 6.71
N ALA A 176 10.17 2.22 7.31
CA ALA A 176 9.42 3.41 6.92
C ALA A 176 10.22 4.69 7.08
N LYS A 177 10.92 4.85 8.22
CA LYS A 177 11.80 5.99 8.47
C LYS A 177 12.94 6.06 7.46
N LYS A 178 13.58 4.93 7.14
CA LYS A 178 14.64 4.82 6.13
C LYS A 178 14.15 5.20 4.74
N CYS A 179 12.91 4.88 4.41
CA CYS A 179 12.24 5.27 3.16
C CYS A 179 11.74 6.73 3.16
N GLY A 180 11.92 7.50 4.22
CA GLY A 180 11.48 8.89 4.30
C GLY A 180 9.96 9.06 4.34
N VAL A 181 9.23 8.06 4.85
CA VAL A 181 7.77 8.14 5.02
C VAL A 181 7.39 9.34 5.87
N LYS A 182 6.47 10.17 5.40
CA LYS A 182 6.07 11.44 6.04
C LYS A 182 5.25 11.24 7.31
N LYS A 183 4.29 10.31 7.27
CA LYS A 183 3.45 9.95 8.42
C LYS A 183 3.17 8.44 8.40
N ILE A 184 3.03 7.85 9.58
CA ILE A 184 2.60 6.48 9.80
C ILE A 184 1.28 6.52 10.54
N TYR A 185 0.21 6.06 9.89
CA TYR A 185 -1.13 5.97 10.44
C TYR A 185 -1.34 4.64 11.15
N LYS A 186 -2.05 4.70 12.28
CA LYS A 186 -2.38 3.56 13.17
C LYS A 186 -3.70 2.91 12.78
N THR A 187 -3.93 2.75 11.50
CA THR A 187 -5.21 2.31 10.97
C THR A 187 -5.03 1.15 10.01
N GLY A 188 -6.00 0.25 9.94
CA GLY A 188 -5.97 -0.91 9.07
C GLY A 188 -7.32 -1.20 8.41
N GLY A 189 -7.35 -2.23 7.54
CA GLY A 189 -8.57 -2.61 6.83
C GLY A 189 -9.05 -1.60 5.79
N ALA A 190 -10.25 -1.86 5.23
CA ALA A 190 -10.81 -1.07 4.13
C ALA A 190 -11.04 0.41 4.45
N HIS A 191 -11.22 0.75 5.73
CA HIS A 191 -11.43 2.13 6.17
C HIS A 191 -10.15 2.96 6.22
N SER A 192 -8.98 2.35 6.00
CA SER A 192 -7.69 3.02 6.00
C SER A 192 -7.09 3.20 4.60
N ILE A 193 -7.71 2.63 3.57
CA ILE A 193 -7.33 2.71 2.17
C ILE A 193 -8.24 3.69 1.44
#